data_2311079cb82d90622032f8952d98598b
#
_entry.id   2311079cb82d90622032f8952d98598b
#
_cell.length_a   1.000
_cell.length_b   1.000
_cell.length_c   1.000
_cell.angle_alpha   90.00
_cell.angle_beta   90.00
_cell.angle_gamma   90.00
#
_symmetry.space_group_name_H-M   'P 1'
#
loop_
_entity.id
_entity.type
_entity.pdbx_description
1 polymer ?
#
loop_
_entity_poly.entity_id
_entity_poly.type
_entity_poly.pdbx_seq_one_letter_code
_entity_poly.pdbx_strand_id
1 'polypeptide(L)'
;MKINLEQIYKELQAWREERGITAESQKAGYIINIMEELGELATALRDYEKFSATEQDTAKKQKAEYGIIDALCDISVFTINAGVDIGEVKRTEIELKKSSLDADYILKQMVERCAFLSYFEWREAKSFNIILINCAYLCEYYGFNFQIAMDETIKEISSRTGAYDEKAKKWVKDESDEARAKWHKADYEKARIKQC
;
A
#
# COMPACT_ATOMS: atom_id res chain seq x y z
N MET A 1 4.07 -3.35 17.31
CA MET A 1 2.75 -3.66 16.68
C MET A 1 2.87 -5.00 15.97
N LYS A 2 1.83 -5.83 16.01
CA LYS A 2 1.77 -7.14 15.35
C LYS A 2 0.94 -6.99 14.07
N ILE A 3 1.48 -7.39 12.92
CA ILE A 3 0.77 -7.32 11.63
C ILE A 3 0.38 -8.74 11.23
N ASN A 4 -0.90 -8.94 10.95
CA ASN A 4 -1.42 -10.21 10.44
C ASN A 4 -1.42 -10.22 8.91
N LEU A 5 -0.27 -10.46 8.32
CA LEU A 5 -0.13 -10.51 6.85
C LEU A 5 -0.94 -11.64 6.21
N GLU A 6 -1.19 -12.73 6.93
CA GLU A 6 -2.01 -13.82 6.40
C GLU A 6 -3.46 -13.39 6.18
N GLN A 7 -4.00 -12.56 7.08
CA GLN A 7 -5.34 -11.99 6.92
C GLN A 7 -5.39 -11.05 5.69
N ILE A 8 -4.47 -10.08 5.63
CA ILE A 8 -4.39 -9.12 4.51
C ILE A 8 -4.30 -9.87 3.18
N TYR A 9 -3.44 -10.89 3.11
CA TYR A 9 -3.29 -11.70 1.91
C TYR A 9 -4.59 -12.40 1.49
N LYS A 10 -5.29 -13.04 2.44
CA LYS A 10 -6.56 -13.73 2.16
C LYS A 10 -7.64 -12.77 1.65
N GLU A 11 -7.73 -11.59 2.24
CA GLU A 11 -8.69 -10.57 1.82
C GLU A 11 -8.37 -10.05 0.40
N LEU A 12 -7.11 -9.80 0.09
CA LEU A 12 -6.67 -9.41 -1.26
C LEU A 12 -6.83 -10.55 -2.28
N GLN A 13 -6.64 -11.80 -1.86
CA GLN A 13 -6.91 -12.95 -2.71
C GLN A 13 -8.40 -13.03 -3.07
N ALA A 14 -9.29 -12.94 -2.08
CA ALA A 14 -10.73 -12.94 -2.28
C ALA A 14 -11.16 -11.78 -3.20
N TRP A 15 -10.61 -10.58 -2.98
CA TRP A 15 -10.84 -9.41 -3.82
C TRP A 15 -10.45 -9.64 -5.30
N ARG A 16 -9.32 -10.32 -5.55
CA ARG A 16 -8.90 -10.68 -6.92
C ARG A 16 -9.81 -11.71 -7.56
N GLU A 17 -10.13 -12.77 -6.81
CA GLU A 17 -10.99 -13.86 -7.29
C GLU A 17 -12.36 -13.36 -7.72
N GLU A 18 -12.99 -12.49 -6.92
CA GLU A 18 -14.27 -11.86 -7.25
C GLU A 18 -14.24 -11.06 -8.58
N ARG A 19 -13.07 -10.56 -8.96
CA ARG A 19 -12.87 -9.70 -10.15
C ARG A 19 -12.26 -10.42 -11.34
N GLY A 20 -12.01 -11.71 -11.23
CA GLY A 20 -11.33 -12.49 -12.27
C GLY A 20 -9.88 -12.04 -12.52
N ILE A 21 -9.26 -11.36 -11.54
CA ILE A 21 -7.87 -10.88 -11.65
C ILE A 21 -6.93 -12.04 -11.34
N THR A 22 -6.13 -12.45 -12.33
CA THR A 22 -5.17 -13.54 -12.18
C THR A 22 -3.84 -13.05 -11.58
N ALA A 23 -3.09 -13.95 -10.94
CA ALA A 23 -1.75 -13.65 -10.45
C ALA A 23 -0.80 -13.22 -11.59
N GLU A 24 -0.98 -13.78 -12.80
CA GLU A 24 -0.19 -13.44 -13.99
C GLU A 24 -0.47 -12.01 -14.46
N SER A 25 -1.74 -11.58 -14.46
CA SER A 25 -2.09 -10.20 -14.84
C SER A 25 -1.52 -9.18 -13.85
N GLN A 26 -1.42 -9.53 -12.57
CA GLN A 26 -0.80 -8.68 -11.56
C GLN A 26 0.72 -8.62 -11.71
N LYS A 27 1.36 -9.76 -12.05
CA LYS A 27 2.81 -9.79 -12.31
C LYS A 27 3.24 -8.94 -13.51
N ALA A 28 2.40 -8.79 -14.51
CA ALA A 28 2.77 -8.08 -15.74
C ALA A 28 2.97 -6.57 -15.56
N GLY A 29 2.33 -5.94 -14.56
CA GLY A 29 2.33 -4.48 -14.40
C GLY A 29 2.79 -3.97 -13.02
N TYR A 30 3.14 -4.85 -12.07
CA TYR A 30 3.35 -4.46 -10.68
C TYR A 30 4.44 -3.39 -10.48
N ILE A 31 5.54 -3.47 -11.25
CA ILE A 31 6.63 -2.49 -11.09
C ILE A 31 6.16 -1.09 -11.46
N ILE A 32 5.43 -0.96 -12.58
CA ILE A 32 4.90 0.34 -13.03
C ILE A 32 3.96 0.90 -11.96
N ASN A 33 3.04 0.07 -11.47
CA ASN A 33 2.09 0.48 -10.45
C ASN A 33 2.82 0.91 -9.15
N ILE A 34 3.79 0.12 -8.67
CA ILE A 34 4.58 0.50 -7.48
C ILE A 34 5.36 1.80 -7.73
N MET A 35 5.88 2.04 -8.94
CA MET A 35 6.60 3.28 -9.26
C MET A 35 5.66 4.50 -9.31
N GLU A 36 4.43 4.33 -9.78
CA GLU A 36 3.39 5.37 -9.73
C GLU A 36 3.10 5.74 -8.27
N GLU A 37 2.84 4.75 -7.41
CA GLU A 37 2.59 4.97 -5.98
C GLU A 37 3.79 5.56 -5.23
N LEU A 38 5.02 5.21 -5.59
CA LEU A 38 6.22 5.87 -5.06
C LEU A 38 6.29 7.35 -5.47
N GLY A 39 5.80 7.70 -6.65
CA GLY A 39 5.67 9.08 -7.10
C GLY A 39 4.62 9.87 -6.28
N GLU A 40 3.49 9.23 -5.97
CA GLU A 40 2.45 9.80 -5.10
C GLU A 40 2.96 9.95 -3.67
N LEU A 41 3.63 8.93 -3.13
CA LEU A 41 4.30 8.99 -1.83
C LEU A 41 5.28 10.16 -1.75
N ALA A 42 6.15 10.31 -2.76
CA ALA A 42 7.12 11.42 -2.79
C ALA A 42 6.44 12.80 -2.83
N THR A 43 5.27 12.89 -3.47
CA THR A 43 4.47 14.12 -3.50
C THR A 43 3.85 14.40 -2.14
N ALA A 44 3.23 13.41 -1.52
CA ALA A 44 2.62 13.53 -0.20
C ALA A 44 3.64 13.87 0.89
N LEU A 45 4.85 13.30 0.82
CA LEU A 45 5.95 13.63 1.73
C LEU A 45 6.40 15.07 1.63
N ARG A 46 6.57 15.60 0.41
CA ARG A 46 6.91 17.03 0.19
C ARG A 46 5.83 17.96 0.73
N ASP A 47 4.57 17.61 0.52
CA ASP A 47 3.45 18.38 1.04
C ASP A 47 3.42 18.33 2.57
N TYR A 48 3.64 17.16 3.17
CA TYR A 48 3.73 17.00 4.62
C TYR A 48 4.84 17.87 5.23
N GLU A 49 6.04 17.85 4.68
CA GLU A 49 7.15 18.72 5.12
C GLU A 49 6.78 20.20 5.04
N LYS A 50 6.25 20.61 3.89
CA LYS A 50 5.82 21.99 3.65
C LYS A 50 4.80 22.47 4.67
N PHE A 51 3.75 21.67 4.94
CA PHE A 51 2.67 22.07 5.84
C PHE A 51 2.98 21.80 7.30
N SER A 52 3.97 20.95 7.62
CA SER A 52 4.43 20.76 8.99
C SER A 52 5.25 21.93 9.52
N ALA A 53 5.83 22.75 8.63
CA ALA A 53 6.57 23.94 9.01
C ALA A 53 5.66 25.13 9.41
N THR A 54 4.35 25.03 9.19
CA THR A 54 3.39 26.11 9.47
C THR A 54 2.25 25.62 10.35
N GLU A 55 2.01 26.23 11.50
CA GLU A 55 0.91 25.88 12.41
C GLU A 55 -0.48 26.15 11.79
N GLN A 56 -0.54 26.95 10.74
CA GLN A 56 -1.81 27.44 10.15
C GLN A 56 -2.48 26.45 9.19
N ASP A 57 -1.79 25.40 8.71
CA ASP A 57 -2.26 24.52 7.64
C ASP A 57 -2.58 23.10 8.13
N THR A 58 -3.19 22.94 9.30
CA THR A 58 -3.50 21.63 9.91
C THR A 58 -4.29 20.69 8.99
N ALA A 59 -5.29 21.21 8.26
CA ALA A 59 -6.09 20.41 7.33
C ALA A 59 -5.27 19.93 6.11
N LYS A 60 -4.37 20.76 5.59
CA LYS A 60 -3.49 20.38 4.48
C LYS A 60 -2.44 19.38 4.94
N LYS A 61 -1.89 19.57 6.14
CA LYS A 61 -0.98 18.62 6.77
C LYS A 61 -1.66 17.26 6.93
N GLN A 62 -2.87 17.22 7.49
CA GLN A 62 -3.64 15.99 7.65
C GLN A 62 -3.93 15.31 6.29
N LYS A 63 -4.27 16.09 5.28
CA LYS A 63 -4.43 15.56 3.91
C LYS A 63 -3.14 14.93 3.38
N ALA A 64 -1.99 15.56 3.63
CA ALA A 64 -0.70 15.02 3.22
C ALA A 64 -0.35 13.74 4.02
N GLU A 65 -0.62 13.69 5.31
CA GLU A 65 -0.49 12.47 6.13
C GLU A 65 -1.31 11.31 5.54
N TYR A 66 -2.57 11.55 5.22
CA TYR A 66 -3.41 10.52 4.60
C TYR A 66 -2.91 10.11 3.22
N GLY A 67 -2.39 11.04 2.41
CA GLY A 67 -1.77 10.69 1.14
C GLY A 67 -0.51 9.82 1.28
N ILE A 68 0.27 10.03 2.35
CA ILE A 68 1.40 9.14 2.68
C ILE A 68 0.89 7.74 2.99
N ILE A 69 -0.13 7.61 3.84
CA ILE A 69 -0.67 6.30 4.25
C ILE A 69 -1.32 5.58 3.07
N ASP A 70 -2.07 6.30 2.24
CA ASP A 70 -2.71 5.78 1.04
C ASP A 70 -1.68 5.16 0.09
N ALA A 71 -0.66 5.92 -0.30
CA ALA A 71 0.40 5.44 -1.18
C ALA A 71 1.15 4.22 -0.58
N LEU A 72 1.43 4.20 0.73
CA LEU A 72 2.07 3.07 1.39
C LEU A 72 1.19 1.81 1.37
N CYS A 73 -0.11 1.96 1.54
CA CYS A 73 -1.06 0.86 1.47
C CYS A 73 -1.21 0.36 0.04
N ASP A 74 -1.28 1.23 -0.96
CA ASP A 74 -1.39 0.84 -2.36
C ASP A 74 -0.11 0.17 -2.88
N ILE A 75 1.09 0.64 -2.50
CA ILE A 75 2.34 -0.09 -2.71
C ILE A 75 2.25 -1.51 -2.11
N SER A 76 1.70 -1.63 -0.91
CA SER A 76 1.55 -2.91 -0.22
C SER A 76 0.58 -3.85 -0.95
N VAL A 77 -0.55 -3.32 -1.45
CA VAL A 77 -1.51 -4.08 -2.28
C VAL A 77 -0.84 -4.63 -3.53
N PHE A 78 -0.12 -3.80 -4.30
CA PHE A 78 0.59 -4.26 -5.50
C PHE A 78 1.69 -5.25 -5.16
N THR A 79 2.45 -5.03 -4.11
CA THR A 79 3.53 -5.92 -3.65
C THR A 79 3.00 -7.29 -3.26
N ILE A 80 1.92 -7.36 -2.48
CA ILE A 80 1.28 -8.61 -2.05
C ILE A 80 0.68 -9.35 -3.24
N ASN A 81 0.02 -8.63 -4.15
CA ASN A 81 -0.61 -9.22 -5.32
C ASN A 81 0.39 -9.75 -6.35
N ALA A 82 1.60 -9.17 -6.42
CA ALA A 82 2.60 -9.53 -7.43
C ALA A 82 3.42 -10.77 -7.06
N GLY A 83 3.71 -11.02 -5.78
CA GLY A 83 4.65 -12.10 -5.56
C GLY A 83 5.06 -12.42 -4.14
N VAL A 84 4.25 -12.10 -3.15
CA VAL A 84 4.54 -12.55 -1.79
C VAL A 84 4.45 -14.07 -1.74
N ASP A 85 5.56 -14.75 -1.47
CA ASP A 85 5.54 -16.18 -1.15
C ASP A 85 4.90 -16.39 0.21
N ILE A 86 3.66 -16.85 0.19
CA ILE A 86 2.86 -17.10 1.38
C ILE A 86 3.53 -18.11 2.31
N GLY A 87 4.32 -19.02 1.77
CA GLY A 87 5.07 -19.99 2.57
C GLY A 87 6.06 -19.31 3.52
N GLU A 88 6.70 -18.23 3.10
CA GLU A 88 7.58 -17.41 3.94
C GLU A 88 6.79 -16.41 4.79
N VAL A 89 5.74 -15.79 4.24
CA VAL A 89 4.89 -14.82 4.94
C VAL A 89 4.10 -15.46 6.08
N LYS A 90 3.61 -16.69 5.93
CA LYS A 90 2.90 -17.42 6.99
C LYS A 90 3.72 -17.62 8.28
N ARG A 91 5.05 -17.50 8.20
CA ARG A 91 5.94 -17.65 9.36
C ARG A 91 6.21 -16.34 10.08
N THR A 92 5.74 -15.22 9.53
CA THR A 92 6.15 -13.91 10.02
C THR A 92 4.92 -13.12 10.47
N GLU A 93 4.57 -13.27 11.73
CA GLU A 93 3.98 -12.14 12.43
C GLU A 93 5.09 -11.07 12.47
N ILE A 94 4.99 -10.06 11.60
CA ILE A 94 5.98 -8.99 11.61
C ILE A 94 5.79 -8.21 12.90
N GLU A 95 6.67 -8.47 13.84
CA GLU A 95 6.78 -7.66 15.04
C GLU A 95 7.61 -6.43 14.67
N LEU A 96 6.93 -5.30 14.43
CA LEU A 96 7.62 -4.04 14.23
C LEU A 96 8.29 -3.62 15.54
N LYS A 97 9.59 -3.83 15.62
CA LYS A 97 10.42 -3.20 16.64
C LYS A 97 10.58 -1.74 16.25
N LYS A 98 10.47 -0.84 17.22
CA LYS A 98 10.69 0.59 17.01
C LYS A 98 12.03 0.79 16.28
N SER A 99 11.95 1.08 14.98
CA SER A 99 13.14 1.22 14.13
C SER A 99 13.88 2.49 14.51
N SER A 100 15.20 2.40 14.63
CA SER A 100 16.07 3.58 14.71
C SER A 100 16.41 4.15 13.32
N LEU A 101 15.87 3.54 12.25
CA LEU A 101 16.09 3.96 10.87
C LEU A 101 15.22 5.19 10.58
N ASP A 102 15.80 6.20 9.94
CA ASP A 102 15.04 7.35 9.48
C ASP A 102 14.20 7.04 8.22
N ALA A 103 13.20 7.87 7.97
CA ALA A 103 12.29 7.68 6.84
C ALA A 103 13.02 7.74 5.50
N ASP A 104 14.02 8.59 5.36
CA ASP A 104 14.85 8.75 4.16
C ASP A 104 15.60 7.46 3.81
N TYR A 105 16.17 6.81 4.82
CA TYR A 105 16.86 5.54 4.62
C TYR A 105 15.90 4.45 4.15
N ILE A 106 14.71 4.38 4.76
CA ILE A 106 13.67 3.41 4.40
C ILE A 106 13.20 3.65 2.95
N LEU A 107 12.95 4.89 2.56
CA LEU A 107 12.57 5.24 1.19
C LEU A 107 13.63 4.85 0.17
N LYS A 108 14.91 5.13 0.45
CA LYS A 108 16.03 4.70 -0.41
C LYS A 108 16.07 3.20 -0.58
N GLN A 109 15.84 2.44 0.51
CA GLN A 109 15.73 0.98 0.42
C GLN A 109 14.56 0.52 -0.46
N MET A 110 13.40 1.16 -0.38
CA MET A 110 12.25 0.81 -1.22
C MET A 110 12.58 1.02 -2.70
N VAL A 111 13.15 2.16 -3.07
CA VAL A 111 13.59 2.47 -4.44
C VAL A 111 14.63 1.45 -4.93
N GLU A 112 15.62 1.13 -4.11
CA GLU A 112 16.64 0.12 -4.41
C GLU A 112 16.01 -1.26 -4.66
N ARG A 113 15.03 -1.67 -3.85
CA ARG A 113 14.34 -2.96 -4.04
C ARG A 113 13.48 -2.98 -5.28
N CYS A 114 12.82 -1.89 -5.63
CA CYS A 114 12.07 -1.78 -6.89
C CYS A 114 13.01 -1.88 -8.11
N ALA A 115 14.16 -1.21 -8.08
CA ALA A 115 15.16 -1.34 -9.11
C ALA A 115 15.71 -2.78 -9.21
N PHE A 116 15.95 -3.43 -8.06
CA PHE A 116 16.42 -4.80 -8.00
C PHE A 116 15.41 -5.81 -8.61
N LEU A 117 14.11 -5.62 -8.36
CA LEU A 117 13.05 -6.44 -8.93
C LEU A 117 13.02 -6.38 -10.47
N SER A 118 13.47 -5.26 -11.07
CA SER A 118 13.54 -5.10 -12.52
C SER A 118 14.60 -5.97 -13.19
N TYR A 119 15.59 -6.45 -12.43
CA TYR A 119 16.77 -7.17 -12.98
C TYR A 119 16.86 -8.65 -12.57
N PHE A 120 16.22 -9.07 -11.47
CA PHE A 120 16.47 -10.38 -10.87
C PHE A 120 15.18 -11.09 -10.44
N GLU A 121 14.49 -11.73 -11.37
CA GLU A 121 13.24 -12.47 -11.14
C GLU A 121 13.34 -13.54 -10.03
N TRP A 122 14.50 -14.16 -9.83
CA TRP A 122 14.70 -15.27 -8.88
C TRP A 122 14.83 -14.87 -7.40
N ARG A 123 14.85 -13.57 -7.08
CA ARG A 123 14.89 -13.05 -5.69
C ARG A 123 13.66 -12.19 -5.33
N GLU A 124 12.63 -12.30 -6.11
CA GLU A 124 11.44 -11.44 -6.00
C GLU A 124 10.82 -11.48 -4.60
N ALA A 125 10.55 -12.67 -4.04
CA ALA A 125 9.85 -12.82 -2.76
C ALA A 125 10.52 -12.06 -1.60
N LYS A 126 11.87 -12.13 -1.50
CA LYS A 126 12.61 -11.40 -0.47
C LYS A 126 12.52 -9.88 -0.64
N SER A 127 12.54 -9.41 -1.89
CA SER A 127 12.43 -7.97 -2.18
C SER A 127 11.02 -7.45 -1.88
N PHE A 128 9.98 -8.21 -2.21
CA PHE A 128 8.60 -7.89 -1.85
C PHE A 128 8.40 -7.82 -0.33
N ASN A 129 8.95 -8.79 0.41
CA ASN A 129 8.88 -8.76 1.87
C ASN A 129 9.55 -7.51 2.46
N ILE A 130 10.70 -7.08 1.92
CA ILE A 130 11.39 -5.87 2.38
C ILE A 130 10.56 -4.62 2.07
N ILE A 131 9.98 -4.50 0.87
CA ILE A 131 9.13 -3.37 0.51
C ILE A 131 7.93 -3.30 1.46
N LEU A 132 7.25 -4.41 1.69
CA LEU A 132 6.09 -4.48 2.58
C LEU A 132 6.43 -4.11 4.03
N ILE A 133 7.55 -4.62 4.55
CA ILE A 133 8.04 -4.27 5.88
C ILE A 133 8.33 -2.77 5.96
N ASN A 134 8.93 -2.20 4.93
CA ASN A 134 9.25 -0.77 4.88
C ASN A 134 7.98 0.09 4.84
N CYS A 135 6.94 -0.32 4.09
CA CYS A 135 5.64 0.35 4.12
C CYS A 135 5.05 0.35 5.53
N ALA A 136 5.09 -0.80 6.21
CA ALA A 136 4.58 -0.91 7.57
C ALA A 136 5.37 -0.04 8.57
N TYR A 137 6.69 0.01 8.45
CA TYR A 137 7.53 0.89 9.28
C TYR A 137 7.21 2.37 9.05
N LEU A 138 7.05 2.79 7.80
CA LEU A 138 6.72 4.18 7.48
C LEU A 138 5.32 4.56 8.00
N CYS A 139 4.33 3.66 7.89
CA CYS A 139 3.03 3.89 8.51
C CYS A 139 3.16 4.15 10.02
N GLU A 140 3.92 3.33 10.75
CA GLU A 140 4.14 3.52 12.18
C GLU A 140 4.94 4.79 12.48
N TYR A 141 5.94 5.11 11.67
CA TYR A 141 6.74 6.34 11.79
C TYR A 141 5.86 7.60 11.72
N TYR A 142 4.87 7.60 10.80
CA TYR A 142 3.90 8.70 10.68
C TYR A 142 2.73 8.59 11.68
N GLY A 143 2.77 7.65 12.62
CA GLY A 143 1.79 7.54 13.70
C GLY A 143 0.51 6.79 13.31
N PHE A 144 0.57 5.87 12.34
CA PHE A 144 -0.58 5.08 11.91
C PHE A 144 -0.35 3.58 12.08
N ASN A 145 -1.40 2.87 12.46
CA ASN A 145 -1.40 1.41 12.54
C ASN A 145 -1.58 0.82 11.13
N PHE A 146 -0.54 0.14 10.65
CA PHE A 146 -0.53 -0.43 9.30
C PHE A 146 -1.66 -1.43 9.05
N GLN A 147 -1.97 -2.31 10.02
CA GLN A 147 -3.06 -3.29 9.85
C GLN A 147 -4.40 -2.59 9.61
N ILE A 148 -4.73 -1.59 10.45
CA ILE A 148 -6.00 -0.86 10.33
C ILE A 148 -6.03 -0.03 9.05
N ALA A 149 -4.91 0.55 8.64
CA ALA A 149 -4.81 1.28 7.38
C ALA A 149 -5.07 0.36 6.19
N MET A 150 -4.46 -0.83 6.17
CA MET A 150 -4.70 -1.83 5.13
C MET A 150 -6.16 -2.32 5.11
N ASP A 151 -6.78 -2.52 6.28
CA ASP A 151 -8.20 -2.90 6.38
C ASP A 151 -9.11 -1.84 5.72
N GLU A 152 -8.83 -0.55 5.93
CA GLU A 152 -9.60 0.55 5.30
C GLU A 152 -9.32 0.63 3.79
N THR A 153 -8.07 0.46 3.35
CA THR A 153 -7.71 0.41 1.91
C THR A 153 -8.41 -0.77 1.22
N ILE A 154 -8.42 -1.96 1.82
CA ILE A 154 -9.08 -3.14 1.25
C ILE A 154 -10.59 -2.89 1.14
N LYS A 155 -11.23 -2.25 2.13
CA LYS A 155 -12.64 -1.85 2.04
C LYS A 155 -12.87 -0.89 0.88
N GLU A 156 -11.99 0.09 0.69
CA GLU A 156 -12.09 1.03 -0.42
C GLU A 156 -12.01 0.32 -1.76
N ILE A 157 -10.95 -0.44 -2.02
CA ILE A 157 -10.77 -1.13 -3.30
C ILE A 157 -11.85 -2.19 -3.55
N SER A 158 -12.38 -2.83 -2.49
CA SER A 158 -13.47 -3.80 -2.57
C SER A 158 -14.82 -3.15 -2.89
N SER A 159 -15.03 -1.91 -2.49
CA SER A 159 -16.27 -1.18 -2.78
C SER A 159 -16.37 -0.69 -4.23
N ARG A 160 -15.23 -0.62 -4.94
CA ARG A 160 -15.17 -0.15 -6.33
C ARG A 160 -15.81 -1.17 -7.26
N THR A 161 -16.79 -0.71 -8.04
CA THR A 161 -17.45 -1.50 -9.10
C THR A 161 -16.69 -1.42 -10.41
N GLY A 162 -16.90 -2.40 -11.29
CA GLY A 162 -16.26 -2.47 -12.59
C GLY A 162 -16.54 -3.79 -13.30
N ALA A 163 -15.89 -4.02 -14.41
CA ALA A 163 -15.98 -5.25 -15.17
C ALA A 163 -14.62 -5.65 -15.76
N TYR A 164 -14.44 -6.95 -16.00
CA TYR A 164 -13.26 -7.43 -16.69
C TYR A 164 -13.38 -7.13 -18.20
N ASP A 165 -12.40 -6.43 -18.76
CA ASP A 165 -12.31 -6.15 -20.20
C ASP A 165 -11.47 -7.25 -20.86
N GLU A 166 -12.14 -8.12 -21.61
CA GLU A 166 -11.53 -9.24 -22.33
C GLU A 166 -10.51 -8.80 -23.38
N LYS A 167 -10.68 -7.61 -23.97
CA LYS A 167 -9.76 -7.09 -24.99
C LYS A 167 -8.49 -6.52 -24.35
N ALA A 168 -8.67 -5.76 -23.28
CA ALA A 168 -7.57 -5.18 -22.53
C ALA A 168 -6.94 -6.18 -21.54
N LYS A 169 -7.57 -7.35 -21.33
CA LYS A 169 -7.18 -8.37 -20.34
C LYS A 169 -6.93 -7.79 -18.93
N LYS A 170 -7.77 -6.86 -18.54
CA LYS A 170 -7.69 -6.22 -17.23
C LYS A 170 -9.07 -5.90 -16.69
N TRP A 171 -9.17 -5.81 -15.37
CA TRP A 171 -10.36 -5.28 -14.73
C TRP A 171 -10.38 -3.75 -14.87
N VAL A 172 -11.52 -3.21 -15.32
CA VAL A 172 -11.71 -1.77 -15.55
C VAL A 172 -12.74 -1.27 -14.53
N LYS A 173 -12.36 -0.22 -13.79
CA LYS A 173 -13.24 0.44 -12.82
C LYS A 173 -14.41 1.13 -13.54
N ASP A 174 -15.60 1.04 -12.97
CA ASP A 174 -16.72 1.90 -13.36
C ASP A 174 -16.52 3.26 -12.72
N GLU A 175 -16.12 4.25 -13.49
CA GLU A 175 -15.84 5.60 -13.00
C GLU A 175 -16.99 6.58 -13.19
N SER A 176 -18.22 6.08 -13.44
CA SER A 176 -19.42 6.91 -13.46
C SER A 176 -19.65 7.61 -12.12
N ASP A 177 -20.31 8.77 -12.16
CA ASP A 177 -20.60 9.52 -10.94
C ASP A 177 -21.47 8.70 -9.96
N GLU A 178 -22.39 7.87 -10.49
CA GLU A 178 -23.25 6.97 -9.72
C GLU A 178 -22.45 5.86 -9.04
N ALA A 179 -21.43 5.33 -9.70
CA ALA A 179 -20.55 4.33 -9.13
C ALA A 179 -19.63 4.94 -8.07
N ARG A 180 -18.98 6.06 -8.39
CA ARG A 180 -18.10 6.78 -7.46
C ARG A 180 -18.82 7.24 -6.19
N ALA A 181 -20.10 7.61 -6.27
CA ALA A 181 -20.88 8.00 -5.10
C ALA A 181 -21.12 6.86 -4.09
N LYS A 182 -20.97 5.60 -4.53
CA LYS A 182 -21.14 4.41 -3.69
C LYS A 182 -19.83 3.85 -3.15
N TRP A 183 -18.70 4.34 -3.65
CA TRP A 183 -17.40 3.84 -3.18
C TRP A 183 -17.15 4.26 -1.74
N HIS A 184 -16.71 3.31 -0.95
CA HIS A 184 -16.11 3.61 0.35
C HIS A 184 -14.81 4.37 0.13
N LYS A 185 -14.57 5.40 0.94
CA LYS A 185 -13.25 6.03 1.03
C LYS A 185 -12.57 5.56 2.30
N ALA A 186 -11.31 5.17 2.18
CA ALA A 186 -10.52 4.76 3.33
C ALA A 186 -10.50 5.87 4.41
N ASP A 187 -10.84 5.50 5.62
CA ASP A 187 -10.83 6.39 6.79
C ASP A 187 -9.56 6.14 7.61
N TYR A 188 -8.47 6.75 7.16
CA TYR A 188 -7.16 6.58 7.82
C TYR A 188 -7.10 7.18 9.22
N GLU A 189 -8.05 8.05 9.63
CA GLU A 189 -8.09 8.53 11.01
C GLU A 189 -8.33 7.38 12.01
N LYS A 190 -9.05 6.33 11.62
CA LYS A 190 -9.20 5.11 12.43
C LYS A 190 -7.87 4.40 12.70
N ALA A 191 -6.93 4.51 11.76
CA ALA A 191 -5.61 3.92 11.89
C ALA A 191 -4.65 4.75 12.75
N ARG A 192 -4.99 5.98 13.11
CA ARG A 192 -4.12 6.86 13.90
C ARG A 192 -3.83 6.25 15.26
N ILE A 193 -2.55 6.12 15.60
CA ILE A 193 -2.07 5.65 16.89
C ILE A 193 -2.30 6.75 17.93
N LYS A 194 -3.18 6.50 18.89
CA LYS A 194 -3.40 7.44 19.99
C LYS A 194 -2.13 7.49 20.83
N GLN A 195 -1.57 8.68 20.95
CA GLN A 195 -0.49 8.91 21.91
C GLN A 195 -1.10 8.82 23.32
N CYS A 196 -0.58 7.90 24.13
CA CYS A 196 -0.93 7.77 25.55
C CYS A 196 -0.21 8.84 26.37
#